data_069fe92bad025fd6b7a6e723568370a4
#
_entry.id   069fe92bad025fd6b7a6e723568370a4
#
_cell.length_a   1.000
_cell.length_b   1.000
_cell.length_c   1.000
_cell.angle_alpha   90.00
_cell.angle_beta   90.00
_cell.angle_gamma   90.00
#
_symmetry.space_group_name_H-M   'P 1'
#
loop_
_entity.id
_entity.type
_entity.pdbx_description
1 polymer ?
#
loop_
_entity_poly.entity_id
_entity_poly.type
_entity_poly.pdbx_seq_one_letter_code
_entity_poly.pdbx_strand_id
1 'polypeptide(L)'
;LDENAIVDMDQLKRYTGFDLIQVRTHNQNEMSYFYAPPIRFSINNVLQLKGSREASVIRRIRSKRYKQRFVSEDEYNSLEKDKRANHHPLDSTLKKQMKKVKVKCVLLTMLVKYYKRFLKEGLVPPASIVQDTKQFLNESDDTKEWFDANLIRDGAHNLFKKDLLAY
;
A
#
# COMPACT_ATOMS: atom_id res chain seq x y z
N LEU A 1 -3.01 1.79 -12.18
CA LEU A 1 -4.40 1.57 -11.73
C LEU A 1 -5.15 2.86 -11.99
N ASP A 2 -6.40 2.75 -12.44
CA ASP A 2 -7.29 3.89 -12.62
C ASP A 2 -7.49 4.61 -11.29
N GLU A 3 -7.77 5.92 -11.34
CA GLU A 3 -7.92 6.76 -10.13
C GLU A 3 -9.01 6.27 -9.17
N ASN A 4 -9.95 5.47 -9.66
CA ASN A 4 -11.06 4.87 -8.90
C ASN A 4 -10.91 3.35 -8.73
N ALA A 5 -9.70 2.82 -8.75
CA ALA A 5 -9.50 1.38 -8.62
C ALA A 5 -9.94 0.89 -7.24
N ILE A 6 -10.84 -0.09 -7.25
CA ILE A 6 -11.37 -0.72 -6.05
C ILE A 6 -10.63 -2.04 -5.85
N VAL A 7 -10.12 -2.28 -4.64
CA VAL A 7 -9.50 -3.55 -4.27
C VAL A 7 -10.50 -4.37 -3.45
N ASP A 8 -10.83 -5.54 -3.97
CA ASP A 8 -11.66 -6.50 -3.26
C ASP A 8 -10.82 -7.22 -2.19
N MET A 9 -11.23 -7.05 -0.94
CA MET A 9 -10.52 -7.57 0.22
C MET A 9 -10.62 -9.10 0.32
N ASP A 10 -11.68 -9.70 -0.19
CA ASP A 10 -11.83 -11.16 -0.17
C ASP A 10 -10.92 -11.80 -1.22
N GLN A 11 -10.79 -11.18 -2.39
CA GLN A 11 -9.79 -11.58 -3.38
C GLN A 11 -8.37 -11.41 -2.85
N LEU A 12 -8.08 -10.27 -2.19
CA LEU A 12 -6.78 -10.05 -1.58
C LEU A 12 -6.45 -11.13 -0.54
N LYS A 13 -7.43 -11.51 0.29
CA LYS A 13 -7.29 -12.59 1.28
C LYS A 13 -6.94 -13.91 0.60
N ARG A 14 -7.62 -14.25 -0.49
CA ARG A 14 -7.36 -15.46 -1.28
C ARG A 14 -5.96 -15.48 -1.87
N TYR A 15 -5.53 -14.38 -2.50
CA TYR A 15 -4.20 -14.30 -3.12
C TYR A 15 -3.05 -14.26 -2.11
N THR A 16 -3.28 -13.75 -0.91
CA THR A 16 -2.23 -13.63 0.12
C THR A 16 -2.30 -14.70 1.20
N GLY A 17 -3.21 -15.66 1.06
CA GLY A 17 -3.44 -16.74 2.03
C GLY A 17 -2.50 -17.93 1.90
N PHE A 18 -1.61 -17.95 0.92
CA PHE A 18 -0.85 -19.15 0.51
C PHE A 18 -1.74 -20.31 0.03
N ASP A 19 -2.97 -19.99 -0.37
CA ASP A 19 -3.84 -20.99 -0.97
C ASP A 19 -3.43 -21.29 -2.41
N LEU A 20 -3.60 -22.54 -2.82
CA LEU A 20 -3.40 -22.92 -4.22
C LEU A 20 -4.50 -22.27 -5.07
N ILE A 21 -4.08 -21.44 -6.00
CA ILE A 21 -4.96 -20.81 -6.96
C ILE A 21 -5.08 -21.72 -8.18
N GLN A 22 -6.29 -22.13 -8.46
CA GLN A 22 -6.61 -22.92 -9.62
C GLN A 22 -6.92 -22.01 -10.80
N VAL A 23 -6.22 -22.22 -11.91
CA VAL A 23 -6.44 -21.49 -13.16
C VAL A 23 -6.64 -22.48 -14.29
N ARG A 24 -7.66 -22.22 -15.08
CA ARG A 24 -7.89 -22.94 -16.33
C ARG A 24 -7.34 -22.10 -17.47
N THR A 25 -6.42 -22.67 -18.20
CA THR A 25 -5.90 -22.06 -19.43
C THR A 25 -6.97 -22.14 -20.53
N HIS A 26 -7.12 -21.05 -21.28
CA HIS A 26 -8.09 -21.00 -22.37
C HIS A 26 -7.81 -22.12 -23.37
N ASN A 27 -8.85 -22.86 -23.77
CA ASN A 27 -8.76 -24.02 -24.69
C ASN A 27 -7.97 -25.25 -24.18
N GLN A 28 -7.68 -25.34 -22.88
CA GLN A 28 -7.09 -26.55 -22.31
C GLN A 28 -8.03 -27.13 -21.25
N ASN A 29 -8.16 -28.47 -21.23
CA ASN A 29 -8.94 -29.18 -20.20
C ASN A 29 -8.16 -29.34 -18.89
N GLU A 30 -6.86 -29.11 -18.92
CA GLU A 30 -6.00 -29.23 -17.76
C GLU A 30 -6.09 -27.98 -16.88
N MET A 31 -6.10 -28.21 -15.58
CA MET A 31 -6.08 -27.18 -14.57
C MET A 31 -4.65 -27.00 -14.04
N SER A 32 -4.19 -25.77 -14.05
CA SER A 32 -2.91 -25.41 -13.46
C SER A 32 -3.11 -24.83 -12.06
N TYR A 33 -2.18 -25.15 -11.15
CA TYR A 33 -2.20 -24.67 -9.78
C TYR A 33 -0.95 -23.86 -9.52
N PHE A 34 -1.10 -22.72 -8.85
CA PHE A 34 0.05 -21.92 -8.44
C PHE A 34 -0.22 -21.19 -7.13
N TYR A 35 0.84 -20.83 -6.43
CA TYR A 35 0.78 -19.90 -5.31
C TYR A 35 0.91 -18.48 -5.83
N ALA A 36 0.07 -17.58 -5.35
CA ALA A 36 0.21 -16.18 -5.70
C ALA A 36 1.51 -15.60 -5.12
N PRO A 37 2.29 -14.88 -5.92
CA PRO A 37 3.45 -14.15 -5.42
C PRO A 37 3.00 -12.99 -4.53
N PRO A 38 3.91 -12.43 -3.70
CA PRO A 38 3.63 -11.20 -2.97
C PRO A 38 3.18 -10.08 -3.92
N ILE A 39 2.04 -9.46 -3.61
CA ILE A 39 1.46 -8.42 -4.45
C ILE A 39 1.97 -7.06 -3.97
N ARG A 40 2.41 -6.21 -4.91
CA ARG A 40 2.79 -4.82 -4.64
C ARG A 40 2.04 -3.90 -5.57
N PHE A 41 1.40 -2.89 -4.98
CA PHE A 41 0.76 -1.80 -5.70
C PHE A 41 1.61 -0.53 -5.55
N SER A 42 1.81 0.19 -6.65
CA SER A 42 2.28 1.57 -6.65
C SER A 42 1.11 2.45 -7.10
N ILE A 43 0.71 3.36 -6.25
CA ILE A 43 -0.50 4.18 -6.42
C ILE A 43 -0.21 5.62 -6.06
N ASN A 44 -0.88 6.54 -6.73
CA ASN A 44 -0.81 7.97 -6.42
C ASN A 44 -1.94 8.38 -5.48
N ASN A 45 -3.12 7.76 -5.62
CA ASN A 45 -4.31 8.04 -4.83
C ASN A 45 -4.59 6.89 -3.86
N VAL A 46 -5.35 7.15 -2.81
CA VAL A 46 -5.77 6.11 -1.86
C VAL A 46 -6.77 5.20 -2.56
N LEU A 47 -6.51 3.88 -2.51
CA LEU A 47 -7.41 2.88 -3.06
C LEU A 47 -8.63 2.70 -2.16
N GLN A 48 -9.78 2.58 -2.75
CA GLN A 48 -10.96 2.11 -2.03
C GLN A 48 -10.86 0.61 -1.78
N LEU A 49 -11.14 0.20 -0.54
CA LEU A 49 -11.12 -1.18 -0.10
C LEU A 49 -12.56 -1.67 0.08
N LYS A 50 -13.00 -2.55 -0.81
CA LYS A 50 -14.34 -3.16 -0.75
C LYS A 50 -14.28 -4.54 -0.08
N GLY A 51 -15.27 -4.84 0.77
CA GLY A 51 -15.40 -6.14 1.42
C GLY A 51 -15.13 -6.11 2.93
N SER A 52 -14.98 -7.30 3.52
CA SER A 52 -14.80 -7.42 4.98
C SER A 52 -13.46 -6.86 5.46
N ARG A 53 -13.50 -6.00 6.47
CA ARG A 53 -12.31 -5.44 7.14
C ARG A 53 -11.90 -6.27 8.36
N GLU A 54 -11.95 -7.57 8.23
CA GLU A 54 -11.49 -8.47 9.29
C GLU A 54 -10.01 -8.24 9.62
N ALA A 55 -9.65 -8.43 10.88
CA ALA A 55 -8.26 -8.34 11.33
C ALA A 55 -7.32 -9.26 10.53
N SER A 56 -7.85 -10.39 10.05
CA SER A 56 -7.14 -11.35 9.19
C SER A 56 -6.68 -10.74 7.86
N VAL A 57 -7.46 -9.82 7.29
CA VAL A 57 -7.15 -9.14 6.03
C VAL A 57 -6.25 -7.92 6.28
N ILE A 58 -6.61 -7.10 7.27
CA ILE A 58 -5.88 -5.88 7.64
C ILE A 58 -4.41 -6.17 7.94
N ARG A 59 -4.11 -7.25 8.66
CA ARG A 59 -2.72 -7.63 9.00
C ARG A 59 -1.86 -7.99 7.78
N ARG A 60 -2.45 -8.27 6.61
CA ARG A 60 -1.74 -8.58 5.36
C ARG A 60 -1.37 -7.34 4.56
N ILE A 61 -1.99 -6.21 4.85
CA ILE A 61 -1.72 -4.95 4.17
C ILE A 61 -0.56 -4.24 4.85
N ARG A 62 0.36 -3.73 4.03
CA ARG A 62 1.41 -2.82 4.47
C ARG A 62 1.48 -1.67 3.48
N SER A 63 1.31 -0.46 3.98
CA SER A 63 1.42 0.75 3.19
C SER A 63 2.67 1.52 3.56
N LYS A 64 3.31 2.10 2.55
CA LYS A 64 4.43 3.02 2.73
C LYS A 64 4.19 4.27 1.90
N ARG A 65 4.15 5.41 2.56
CA ARG A 65 4.06 6.71 1.90
C ARG A 65 5.44 7.24 1.58
N TYR A 66 5.61 7.62 0.31
CA TYR A 66 6.80 8.32 -0.16
C TYR A 66 6.50 9.81 -0.17
N LYS A 67 7.06 10.53 0.81
CA LYS A 67 6.83 11.97 0.99
C LYS A 67 7.72 12.84 0.09
N GLN A 68 8.78 12.26 -0.45
CA GLN A 68 9.75 12.97 -1.27
C GLN A 68 9.29 13.00 -2.73
N ARG A 69 9.36 14.16 -3.34
CA ARG A 69 9.08 14.38 -4.77
C ARG A 69 10.36 14.72 -5.50
N PHE A 70 10.55 14.16 -6.67
CA PHE A 70 11.63 14.50 -7.58
C PHE A 70 11.03 15.30 -8.73
N VAL A 71 11.52 16.53 -8.88
CA VAL A 71 11.00 17.51 -9.85
C VAL A 71 12.13 17.97 -10.77
N SER A 72 11.81 18.62 -11.89
CA SER A 72 12.82 19.20 -12.77
C SER A 72 13.65 20.26 -12.02
N GLU A 73 14.85 20.54 -12.49
CA GLU A 73 15.72 21.53 -11.88
C GLU A 73 15.10 22.93 -11.89
N ASP A 74 14.41 23.28 -12.98
CA ASP A 74 13.69 24.55 -13.12
C ASP A 74 12.55 24.66 -12.11
N GLU A 75 11.75 23.59 -11.97
CA GLU A 75 10.67 23.53 -10.98
C GLU A 75 11.23 23.62 -9.56
N TYR A 76 12.32 22.89 -9.26
CA TYR A 76 12.97 22.95 -7.94
C TYR A 76 13.46 24.35 -7.59
N ASN A 77 14.05 25.05 -8.56
CA ASN A 77 14.58 26.41 -8.35
C ASN A 77 13.46 27.44 -8.17
N SER A 78 12.30 27.23 -8.76
CA SER A 78 11.12 28.10 -8.63
C SER A 78 10.38 27.91 -7.31
N LEU A 79 10.62 26.80 -6.58
CA LEU A 79 9.96 26.53 -5.31
C LEU A 79 10.44 27.48 -4.20
N GLU A 80 9.50 27.94 -3.38
CA GLU A 80 9.79 28.63 -2.12
C GLU A 80 10.58 27.73 -1.16
N LYS A 81 11.42 28.34 -0.31
CA LYS A 81 12.31 27.61 0.61
C LYS A 81 11.56 26.58 1.49
N ASP A 82 10.39 26.93 1.97
CA ASP A 82 9.58 26.07 2.84
C ASP A 82 9.06 24.83 2.12
N LYS A 83 8.79 24.94 0.83
CA LYS A 83 8.30 23.82 0.00
C LYS A 83 9.44 22.90 -0.46
N ARG A 84 10.70 23.32 -0.37
CA ARG A 84 11.86 22.50 -0.79
C ARG A 84 12.17 21.34 0.13
N ALA A 85 11.67 21.32 1.37
CA ALA A 85 11.98 20.29 2.35
C ALA A 85 11.67 18.85 1.87
N ASN A 86 10.67 18.69 1.02
CA ASN A 86 10.24 17.39 0.49
C ASN A 86 10.43 17.27 -1.03
N HIS A 87 11.14 18.21 -1.66
CA HIS A 87 11.40 18.20 -3.10
C HIS A 87 12.89 18.06 -3.35
N HIS A 88 13.24 17.35 -4.38
CA HIS A 88 14.63 17.14 -4.80
C HIS A 88 14.73 17.28 -6.32
N PRO A 89 15.85 17.79 -6.84
CA PRO A 89 16.07 17.80 -8.28
C PRO A 89 16.15 16.38 -8.82
N LEU A 90 15.53 16.15 -9.97
CA LEU A 90 15.53 14.88 -10.67
C LEU A 90 16.90 14.58 -11.26
N ASP A 91 17.52 13.47 -10.86
CA ASP A 91 18.72 12.97 -11.53
C ASP A 91 18.34 12.15 -12.76
N SER A 92 18.41 12.75 -13.94
CA SER A 92 18.12 12.10 -15.23
C SER A 92 19.09 10.94 -15.54
N THR A 93 20.26 10.89 -14.88
CA THR A 93 21.27 9.85 -15.09
C THR A 93 21.06 8.62 -14.22
N LEU A 94 20.21 8.70 -13.19
CA LEU A 94 20.00 7.65 -12.19
C LEU A 94 19.64 6.31 -12.83
N LYS A 95 18.72 6.30 -13.81
CA LYS A 95 18.33 5.07 -14.53
C LYS A 95 19.52 4.41 -15.22
N LYS A 96 20.45 5.18 -15.79
CA LYS A 96 21.68 4.68 -16.41
C LYS A 96 22.68 4.19 -15.36
N GLN A 97 22.81 4.90 -14.24
CA GLN A 97 23.69 4.51 -13.15
C GLN A 97 23.25 3.19 -12.51
N MET A 98 21.94 2.98 -12.30
CA MET A 98 21.39 1.75 -11.73
C MET A 98 21.65 0.48 -12.56
N LYS A 99 21.97 0.63 -13.86
CA LYS A 99 22.35 -0.49 -14.73
C LYS A 99 23.80 -0.95 -14.56
N LYS A 100 24.67 -0.15 -13.93
CA LYS A 100 26.08 -0.46 -13.73
C LYS A 100 26.23 -1.68 -12.81
N VAL A 101 27.16 -2.58 -13.16
CA VAL A 101 27.43 -3.80 -12.37
C VAL A 101 27.75 -3.48 -10.92
N LYS A 102 28.58 -2.44 -10.66
CA LYS A 102 28.91 -2.01 -9.31
C LYS A 102 27.67 -1.70 -8.46
N VAL A 103 26.68 -1.01 -9.02
CA VAL A 103 25.45 -0.68 -8.30
C VAL A 103 24.60 -1.93 -8.03
N LYS A 104 24.54 -2.85 -8.99
CA LYS A 104 23.86 -4.15 -8.81
C LYS A 104 24.51 -4.98 -7.69
N CYS A 105 25.86 -5.00 -7.63
CA CYS A 105 26.59 -5.69 -6.56
C CYS A 105 26.31 -5.08 -5.19
N VAL A 106 26.28 -3.74 -5.09
CA VAL A 106 25.92 -3.06 -3.85
C VAL A 106 24.50 -3.39 -3.42
N LEU A 107 23.54 -3.36 -4.35
CA LEU A 107 22.17 -3.75 -4.07
C LEU A 107 22.06 -5.20 -3.56
N LEU A 108 22.76 -6.13 -4.23
CA LEU A 108 22.78 -7.53 -3.80
C LEU A 108 23.35 -7.68 -2.38
N THR A 109 24.45 -6.97 -2.09
CA THR A 109 25.05 -6.98 -0.73
C THR A 109 24.06 -6.46 0.32
N MET A 110 23.33 -5.39 0.01
CA MET A 110 22.27 -4.87 0.88
C MET A 110 21.16 -5.91 1.10
N LEU A 111 20.69 -6.55 0.03
CA LEU A 111 19.65 -7.59 0.12
C LEU A 111 20.09 -8.75 0.99
N VAL A 112 21.33 -9.25 0.81
CA VAL A 112 21.89 -10.32 1.65
C VAL A 112 21.97 -9.90 3.13
N LYS A 113 22.40 -8.65 3.39
CA LYS A 113 22.44 -8.11 4.77
C LYS A 113 21.06 -8.09 5.40
N TYR A 114 20.05 -7.58 4.70
CA TYR A 114 18.68 -7.53 5.21
C TYR A 114 18.06 -8.92 5.33
N TYR A 115 18.38 -9.84 4.42
CA TYR A 115 17.93 -11.23 4.51
C TYR A 115 18.48 -11.93 5.75
N LYS A 116 19.76 -11.76 6.08
CA LYS A 116 20.34 -12.28 7.32
C LYS A 116 19.64 -11.72 8.57
N ARG A 117 19.29 -10.44 8.52
CA ARG A 117 18.53 -9.81 9.60
C ARG A 117 17.13 -10.39 9.71
N PHE A 118 16.46 -10.57 8.59
CA PHE A 118 15.13 -11.20 8.52
C PHE A 118 15.14 -12.63 9.10
N LEU A 119 16.15 -13.44 8.78
CA LEU A 119 16.27 -14.79 9.33
C LEU A 119 16.42 -14.80 10.87
N LYS A 120 17.04 -13.77 11.42
CA LYS A 120 17.26 -13.65 12.88
C LYS A 120 16.07 -13.04 13.62
N GLU A 121 15.47 -12.00 13.08
CA GLU A 121 14.49 -11.15 13.75
C GLU A 121 13.05 -11.35 13.25
N GLY A 122 12.89 -12.06 12.12
CA GLY A 122 11.61 -12.15 11.43
C GLY A 122 11.24 -10.86 10.71
N LEU A 123 10.00 -10.77 10.24
CA LEU A 123 9.47 -9.59 9.57
C LEU A 123 8.82 -8.64 10.58
N VAL A 124 9.61 -7.76 11.16
CA VAL A 124 9.13 -6.72 12.07
C VAL A 124 8.98 -5.41 11.30
N PRO A 125 7.75 -4.92 11.07
CA PRO A 125 7.57 -3.67 10.35
C PRO A 125 8.05 -2.47 11.18
N PRO A 126 8.80 -1.52 10.59
CA PRO A 126 9.16 -0.28 11.26
C PRO A 126 7.92 0.52 11.70
N ALA A 127 8.05 1.31 12.77
CA ALA A 127 6.95 2.14 13.28
C ALA A 127 6.33 3.05 12.20
N SER A 128 7.14 3.58 11.29
CA SER A 128 6.68 4.39 10.16
C SER A 128 5.74 3.63 9.23
N ILE A 129 6.03 2.35 8.94
CA ILE A 129 5.15 1.50 8.11
C ILE A 129 3.84 1.19 8.84
N VAL A 130 3.90 0.96 10.15
CA VAL A 130 2.70 0.73 10.97
C VAL A 130 1.80 1.96 10.95
N GLN A 131 2.38 3.15 11.12
CA GLN A 131 1.65 4.42 11.09
C GLN A 131 1.08 4.71 9.69
N ASP A 132 1.88 4.59 8.64
CA ASP A 132 1.44 4.78 7.25
C ASP A 132 0.29 3.82 6.90
N THR A 133 0.39 2.55 7.35
CA THR A 133 -0.66 1.55 7.14
C THR A 133 -1.96 1.92 7.87
N LYS A 134 -1.87 2.35 9.13
CA LYS A 134 -3.05 2.79 9.89
C LYS A 134 -3.72 3.98 9.22
N GLN A 135 -2.94 4.94 8.76
CA GLN A 135 -3.45 6.11 8.05
C GLN A 135 -4.12 5.71 6.73
N PHE A 136 -3.49 4.85 5.92
CA PHE A 136 -4.07 4.33 4.68
C PHE A 136 -5.42 3.63 4.90
N LEU A 137 -5.51 2.77 5.92
CA LEU A 137 -6.74 2.05 6.26
C LEU A 137 -7.86 2.99 6.72
N ASN A 138 -7.54 4.06 7.43
CA ASN A 138 -8.51 5.07 7.82
C ASN A 138 -9.03 5.86 6.62
N GLU A 139 -8.14 6.28 5.72
CA GLU A 139 -8.49 7.05 4.52
C GLU A 139 -9.23 6.23 3.46
N SER A 140 -9.05 4.92 3.45
CA SER A 140 -9.79 4.00 2.58
C SER A 140 -11.14 3.55 3.14
N ASP A 141 -11.60 4.15 4.25
CA ASP A 141 -12.84 3.81 4.94
C ASP A 141 -13.91 4.87 4.73
N ASP A 142 -14.63 4.76 3.62
CA ASP A 142 -15.72 5.68 3.26
C ASP A 142 -16.82 5.71 4.33
N THR A 143 -17.09 4.55 4.94
CA THR A 143 -18.06 4.46 6.04
C THR A 143 -17.62 5.30 7.23
N LYS A 144 -16.34 5.19 7.61
CA LYS A 144 -15.80 5.98 8.71
C LYS A 144 -15.78 7.46 8.38
N GLU A 145 -15.41 7.83 7.15
CA GLU A 145 -15.43 9.22 6.70
C GLU A 145 -16.83 9.80 6.80
N TRP A 146 -17.85 9.05 6.34
CA TRP A 146 -19.24 9.45 6.47
C TRP A 146 -19.66 9.61 7.95
N PHE A 147 -19.28 8.66 8.82
CA PHE A 147 -19.58 8.75 10.26
C PHE A 147 -18.92 9.98 10.89
N ASP A 148 -17.65 10.22 10.62
CA ASP A 148 -16.90 11.35 11.20
C ASP A 148 -17.42 12.70 10.69
N ALA A 149 -18.00 12.78 9.48
CA ALA A 149 -18.59 13.98 8.89
C ALA A 149 -20.02 14.26 9.38
N ASN A 150 -20.80 13.22 9.68
CA ASN A 150 -22.25 13.38 9.92
C ASN A 150 -22.66 13.11 11.37
N LEU A 151 -21.79 12.55 12.20
CA LEU A 151 -22.12 12.15 13.56
C LEU A 151 -21.15 12.75 14.56
N ILE A 152 -21.71 13.33 15.63
CA ILE A 152 -20.95 13.81 16.79
C ILE A 152 -20.96 12.70 17.84
N ARG A 153 -19.78 12.35 18.38
CA ARG A 153 -19.70 11.40 19.49
C ARG A 153 -20.22 12.03 20.76
N ASP A 154 -21.35 11.52 21.23
CA ASP A 154 -21.93 11.88 22.51
C ASP A 154 -21.97 10.63 23.40
N GLY A 155 -21.38 10.70 24.59
CA GLY A 155 -21.37 9.61 25.57
C GLY A 155 -22.71 9.31 26.22
N ALA A 156 -23.71 10.18 26.03
CA ALA A 156 -25.04 10.06 26.65
C ALA A 156 -26.08 9.40 25.74
N HIS A 157 -25.87 9.38 24.44
CA HIS A 157 -26.86 8.90 23.49
C HIS A 157 -26.33 7.74 22.64
N ASN A 158 -27.19 6.77 22.36
CA ASN A 158 -26.91 5.65 21.47
C ASN A 158 -27.69 5.79 20.17
N LEU A 159 -27.00 5.69 19.04
CA LEU A 159 -27.62 5.64 17.72
C LEU A 159 -27.88 4.18 17.34
N PHE A 160 -29.12 3.83 17.02
CA PHE A 160 -29.45 2.48 16.57
C PHE A 160 -29.33 2.36 15.05
N LYS A 161 -28.95 1.18 14.57
CA LYS A 161 -28.81 0.89 13.12
C LYS A 161 -30.07 1.25 12.33
N LYS A 162 -31.26 1.05 12.91
CA LYS A 162 -32.56 1.39 12.29
C LYS A 162 -32.71 2.88 11.99
N ASP A 163 -32.11 3.73 12.83
CA ASP A 163 -32.21 5.18 12.71
C ASP A 163 -31.28 5.73 11.62
N LEU A 164 -30.18 5.01 11.34
CA LEU A 164 -29.26 5.30 10.24
C LEU A 164 -29.81 4.90 8.86
N LEU A 165 -30.70 3.92 8.81
CA LEU A 165 -31.31 3.45 7.57
C LEU A 165 -32.55 4.24 7.16
N ALA A 166 -33.00 5.18 7.97
CA ALA A 166 -34.14 6.05 7.71
C ALA A 166 -33.75 7.38 7.00
N TYR A 167 -32.47 7.60 6.77
CA TYR A 167 -31.91 8.70 6.00
C TYR A 167 -31.41 8.20 4.65
#